data_66b364338b58ec93bcb54569eb4c40b5
#
_entry.id   66b364338b58ec93bcb54569eb4c40b5
#
_cell.length_a   1.000
_cell.length_b   1.000
_cell.length_c   1.000
_cell.angle_alpha   90.00
_cell.angle_beta   90.00
_cell.angle_gamma   90.00
#
_symmetry.space_group_name_H-M   'P 1'
#
loop_
_entity.id
_entity.type
_entity.pdbx_description
1 polymer ?
#
loop_
_entity_poly.entity_id
_entity_poly.type
_entity_poly.pdbx_seq_one_letter_code
_entity_poly.pdbx_strand_id
1 'polypeptide(L)'
;MVRRDRRARREAMLRIGCVKYLNARPLIHGWEGNVDFDHPSALCNKLATGKLDVALVSSFEFLRNPIYRIVDDVSISSDGPVYSVVVAHHGEIAEIDEIELDPASETSANLLHCLIAECGLNPRLVQLSMAVSAAVAKSETGRRAHLLIGDQAIHCRQQYANEFSFWDLGEQWKKLVGLPFVYALWLIRPEVADPHQIANRLRNLRDQNLAKLDDLIADTVAKAVDPGHRREISHEFLSRYYREHLRFSFGEKEKEGLRIFAGLCVKHCLLPKRDFAFRVV
;
A
#
# COMPACT_ATOMS: atom_id res chain seq x y z
N MET A 1 -25.39 31.72 13.60
CA MET A 1 -26.04 30.62 12.87
C MET A 1 -25.42 30.37 11.48
N VAL A 2 -25.20 31.39 10.66
CA VAL A 2 -24.64 31.26 9.28
C VAL A 2 -23.22 30.67 9.19
N ARG A 3 -22.33 30.87 10.19
CA ARG A 3 -20.98 30.33 10.20
C ARG A 3 -20.91 28.79 10.46
N ARG A 4 -21.83 28.26 11.30
CA ARG A 4 -21.95 26.81 11.57
C ARG A 4 -22.44 26.05 10.35
N ASP A 5 -23.36 26.64 9.60
CA ASP A 5 -23.95 26.03 8.41
C ASP A 5 -22.96 25.96 7.23
N ARG A 6 -22.10 26.98 7.09
CA ARG A 6 -20.98 26.95 6.09
C ARG A 6 -19.89 25.94 6.43
N ARG A 7 -19.63 25.71 7.73
CA ARG A 7 -18.64 24.71 8.20
C ARG A 7 -19.15 23.29 7.96
N ALA A 8 -20.42 23.02 8.32
CA ALA A 8 -21.07 21.73 8.08
C ALA A 8 -21.19 21.40 6.58
N ARG A 9 -21.50 22.40 5.71
CA ARG A 9 -21.51 22.22 4.25
C ARG A 9 -20.11 21.99 3.67
N ARG A 10 -19.03 22.55 4.26
CA ARG A 10 -17.66 22.32 3.83
C ARG A 10 -17.14 20.94 4.25
N GLU A 11 -17.54 20.45 5.44
CA GLU A 11 -17.24 19.09 5.91
C GLU A 11 -18.01 18.02 5.10
N ALA A 12 -19.23 18.33 4.65
CA ALA A 12 -20.02 17.47 3.75
C ALA A 12 -19.43 17.35 2.32
N MET A 13 -18.38 18.08 2.00
CA MET A 13 -17.78 18.12 0.66
C MET A 13 -16.34 17.60 0.62
N LEU A 14 -15.78 17.03 1.72
CA LEU A 14 -14.44 16.45 1.71
C LEU A 14 -14.42 15.21 0.81
N ARG A 15 -13.65 15.28 -0.26
CA ARG A 15 -13.49 14.18 -1.23
C ARG A 15 -12.31 13.33 -0.79
N ILE A 16 -12.62 12.20 -0.17
CA ILE A 16 -11.64 11.26 0.36
C ILE A 16 -11.57 10.00 -0.51
N GLY A 17 -10.37 9.51 -0.79
CA GLY A 17 -10.12 8.29 -1.55
C GLY A 17 -9.36 7.25 -0.74
N CYS A 18 -9.71 5.98 -0.94
CA CYS A 18 -9.01 4.87 -0.29
C CYS A 18 -9.02 3.61 -1.18
N VAL A 19 -8.04 2.76 -1.03
CA VAL A 19 -8.04 1.44 -1.67
C VAL A 19 -9.00 0.49 -0.94
N LYS A 20 -9.55 -0.50 -1.67
CA LYS A 20 -10.46 -1.51 -1.08
C LYS A 20 -9.73 -2.67 -0.40
N TYR A 21 -8.41 -2.68 -0.39
CA TYR A 21 -7.62 -3.80 0.13
C TYR A 21 -7.80 -3.98 1.64
N LEU A 22 -7.63 -5.21 2.08
CA LEU A 22 -7.68 -5.58 3.50
C LEU A 22 -6.73 -4.74 4.36
N ASN A 23 -5.51 -4.46 3.88
CA ASN A 23 -4.52 -3.67 4.61
C ASN A 23 -4.95 -2.23 4.92
N ALA A 24 -5.90 -1.66 4.18
CA ALA A 24 -6.40 -0.31 4.40
C ALA A 24 -7.61 -0.25 5.36
N ARG A 25 -8.27 -1.38 5.63
CA ARG A 25 -9.48 -1.38 6.46
C ARG A 25 -9.30 -0.75 7.85
N PRO A 26 -8.22 -1.01 8.60
CA PRO A 26 -8.01 -0.34 9.89
C PRO A 26 -7.93 1.19 9.81
N LEU A 27 -7.60 1.73 8.64
CA LEU A 27 -7.42 3.16 8.42
C LEU A 27 -8.67 3.89 7.93
N ILE A 28 -9.72 3.15 7.51
CA ILE A 28 -10.92 3.78 6.88
C ILE A 28 -12.25 3.21 7.38
N HIS A 29 -12.26 2.06 8.05
CA HIS A 29 -13.49 1.46 8.57
C HIS A 29 -14.19 2.40 9.56
N GLY A 30 -15.50 2.63 9.36
CA GLY A 30 -16.28 3.54 10.18
C GLY A 30 -16.13 5.04 9.83
N TRP A 31 -15.46 5.38 8.72
CA TRP A 31 -15.42 6.77 8.26
C TRP A 31 -16.83 7.27 7.94
N GLU A 32 -17.20 8.38 8.58
CA GLU A 32 -18.48 9.05 8.33
C GLU A 32 -18.40 9.89 7.05
N GLY A 33 -19.14 9.51 6.03
CA GLY A 33 -19.19 10.18 4.73
C GLY A 33 -18.82 9.25 3.57
N ASN A 34 -18.85 9.80 2.36
CA ASN A 34 -18.54 9.06 1.16
C ASN A 34 -17.03 8.89 1.00
N VAL A 35 -16.60 7.67 0.68
CA VAL A 35 -15.22 7.33 0.31
C VAL A 35 -15.22 6.87 -1.14
N ASP A 36 -14.39 7.48 -1.95
CA ASP A 36 -14.11 7.04 -3.33
C ASP A 36 -13.11 5.88 -3.27
N PHE A 37 -13.60 4.66 -3.47
CA PHE A 37 -12.77 3.47 -3.49
C PHE A 37 -12.33 3.14 -4.91
N ASP A 38 -11.00 3.09 -5.13
CA ASP A 38 -10.44 2.80 -6.44
C ASP A 38 -9.07 2.09 -6.31
N HIS A 39 -8.46 1.76 -7.45
CA HIS A 39 -7.10 1.23 -7.51
C HIS A 39 -6.06 2.31 -7.12
N PRO A 40 -4.89 1.92 -6.55
CA PRO A 40 -3.87 2.86 -6.08
C PRO A 40 -3.46 3.90 -7.13
N SER A 41 -3.19 3.49 -8.37
CA SER A 41 -2.80 4.39 -9.47
C SER A 41 -3.92 5.39 -9.84
N ALA A 42 -5.17 4.96 -9.83
CA ALA A 42 -6.33 5.82 -10.09
C ALA A 42 -6.50 6.86 -8.97
N LEU A 43 -6.31 6.47 -7.71
CA LEU A 43 -6.36 7.38 -6.56
C LEU A 43 -5.23 8.42 -6.61
N CYS A 44 -4.00 8.03 -6.96
CA CYS A 44 -2.89 8.96 -7.19
C CYS A 44 -3.27 10.01 -8.25
N ASN A 45 -3.82 9.58 -9.40
CA ASN A 45 -4.27 10.48 -10.46
C ASN A 45 -5.41 11.42 -9.99
N LYS A 46 -6.42 10.88 -9.30
CA LYS A 46 -7.53 11.68 -8.75
C LYS A 46 -7.03 12.72 -7.75
N LEU A 47 -6.06 12.36 -6.90
CA LEU A 47 -5.43 13.28 -5.95
C LEU A 47 -4.63 14.36 -6.70
N ALA A 48 -3.77 13.98 -7.64
CA ALA A 48 -2.95 14.91 -8.43
C ALA A 48 -3.79 15.90 -9.25
N THR A 49 -4.89 15.44 -9.83
CA THR A 49 -5.81 16.27 -10.64
C THR A 49 -6.83 17.07 -9.81
N GLY A 50 -6.81 16.97 -8.48
CA GLY A 50 -7.73 17.69 -7.60
C GLY A 50 -9.17 17.15 -7.60
N LYS A 51 -9.38 15.92 -8.05
CA LYS A 51 -10.66 15.21 -7.91
C LYS A 51 -10.87 14.68 -6.50
N LEU A 52 -9.79 14.43 -5.76
CA LEU A 52 -9.77 14.11 -4.34
C LEU A 52 -9.02 15.20 -3.58
N ASP A 53 -9.41 15.42 -2.34
CA ASP A 53 -8.76 16.35 -1.40
C ASP A 53 -7.76 15.62 -0.50
N VAL A 54 -8.08 14.40 -0.17
CA VAL A 54 -7.31 13.49 0.69
C VAL A 54 -7.39 12.08 0.12
N ALA A 55 -6.28 11.35 0.14
CA ALA A 55 -6.32 9.95 -0.27
C ALA A 55 -5.24 9.11 0.44
N LEU A 56 -5.58 7.84 0.71
CA LEU A 56 -4.60 6.82 1.07
C LEU A 56 -4.00 6.27 -0.22
N VAL A 57 -2.77 6.65 -0.50
CA VAL A 57 -2.09 6.37 -1.77
C VAL A 57 -0.67 5.87 -1.56
N SER A 58 -0.10 5.37 -2.63
CA SER A 58 1.30 4.96 -2.73
C SER A 58 2.25 6.00 -2.10
N SER A 59 3.18 5.57 -1.25
CA SER A 59 4.20 6.46 -0.66
C SER A 59 5.11 7.06 -1.75
N PHE A 60 5.28 6.37 -2.88
CA PHE A 60 6.04 6.86 -4.02
C PHE A 60 5.39 8.10 -4.65
N GLU A 61 4.05 8.26 -4.56
CA GLU A 61 3.38 9.49 -5.01
C GLU A 61 3.89 10.72 -4.28
N PHE A 62 4.08 10.65 -2.96
CA PHE A 62 4.70 11.73 -2.19
C PHE A 62 6.16 11.98 -2.61
N LEU A 63 6.94 10.92 -2.85
CA LEU A 63 8.33 11.04 -3.27
C LEU A 63 8.45 11.67 -4.67
N ARG A 64 7.55 11.33 -5.59
CA ARG A 64 7.47 11.91 -6.92
C ARG A 64 6.99 13.37 -6.89
N ASN A 65 6.03 13.66 -6.02
CA ASN A 65 5.29 14.92 -5.98
C ASN A 65 5.16 15.46 -4.54
N PRO A 66 6.23 16.03 -3.94
CA PRO A 66 6.30 16.36 -2.51
C PRO A 66 5.55 17.65 -2.15
N ILE A 67 4.45 17.96 -2.82
CA ILE A 67 3.59 19.10 -2.53
C ILE A 67 2.58 18.83 -1.42
N TYR A 68 2.26 17.55 -1.21
CA TYR A 68 1.23 17.11 -0.27
C TYR A 68 1.68 17.28 1.19
N ARG A 69 0.70 17.36 2.09
CA ARG A 69 0.89 17.16 3.52
C ARG A 69 0.62 15.70 3.86
N ILE A 70 1.47 15.13 4.69
CA ILE A 70 1.32 13.75 5.18
C ILE A 70 0.56 13.79 6.50
N VAL A 71 -0.42 12.92 6.69
CA VAL A 71 -1.00 12.68 8.01
C VAL A 71 0.07 11.98 8.86
N ASP A 72 0.59 12.70 9.86
CA ASP A 72 1.62 12.17 10.75
C ASP A 72 1.11 10.97 11.55
N ASP A 73 2.01 10.11 11.95
CA ASP A 73 1.75 8.90 12.74
C ASP A 73 0.79 7.89 12.08
N VAL A 74 0.49 7.99 10.76
CA VAL A 74 -0.39 7.03 10.07
C VAL A 74 0.21 6.59 8.75
N SER A 75 0.40 5.28 8.57
CA SER A 75 0.85 4.68 7.31
C SER A 75 0.32 3.26 7.14
N ILE A 76 0.56 2.67 5.99
CA ILE A 76 0.65 1.21 5.82
C ILE A 76 2.12 0.90 5.64
N SER A 77 2.71 0.19 6.60
CA SER A 77 4.12 -0.19 6.60
C SER A 77 4.30 -1.61 7.12
N SER A 78 5.51 -2.17 6.98
CA SER A 78 5.93 -3.42 7.61
C SER A 78 7.33 -3.31 8.18
N ASP A 79 7.61 -4.03 9.24
CA ASP A 79 8.95 -4.16 9.83
C ASP A 79 9.45 -5.61 9.68
N GLY A 80 9.56 -6.06 8.44
CA GLY A 80 9.85 -7.44 8.05
C GLY A 80 8.85 -7.92 7.00
N PRO A 81 8.52 -9.24 6.96
CA PRO A 81 7.62 -9.80 5.96
C PRO A 81 6.26 -9.12 5.96
N VAL A 82 5.83 -8.60 4.79
CA VAL A 82 4.54 -7.91 4.63
C VAL A 82 3.41 -8.85 4.24
N TYR A 83 3.73 -10.03 3.75
CA TYR A 83 2.82 -11.05 3.24
C TYR A 83 2.08 -10.69 1.95
N SER A 84 1.70 -9.42 1.76
CA SER A 84 0.84 -8.93 0.68
C SER A 84 1.55 -8.12 -0.39
N VAL A 85 2.88 -8.14 -0.44
CA VAL A 85 3.69 -7.56 -1.52
C VAL A 85 4.83 -8.52 -1.82
N VAL A 86 4.67 -9.32 -2.87
CA VAL A 86 5.55 -10.46 -3.15
C VAL A 86 5.83 -10.61 -4.64
N VAL A 87 6.97 -11.17 -4.97
CA VAL A 87 7.21 -11.78 -6.28
C VAL A 87 6.93 -13.27 -6.16
N ALA A 88 5.90 -13.74 -6.88
CA ALA A 88 5.59 -15.16 -7.00
C ALA A 88 6.43 -15.76 -8.15
N HIS A 89 7.19 -16.82 -7.88
CA HIS A 89 8.12 -17.41 -8.84
C HIS A 89 8.26 -18.91 -8.65
N HIS A 90 8.79 -19.60 -9.67
CA HIS A 90 9.23 -20.98 -9.58
C HIS A 90 10.77 -21.02 -9.49
N GLY A 91 11.32 -22.02 -8.81
CA GLY A 91 12.77 -22.19 -8.69
C GLY A 91 13.44 -21.08 -7.86
N GLU A 92 14.68 -20.76 -8.19
CA GLU A 92 15.48 -19.74 -7.50
C GLU A 92 15.22 -18.35 -8.08
N ILE A 93 15.07 -17.34 -7.23
CA ILE A 93 14.82 -15.95 -7.65
C ILE A 93 15.93 -15.41 -8.57
N ALA A 94 17.18 -15.88 -8.39
CA ALA A 94 18.33 -15.48 -9.21
C ALA A 94 18.28 -16.01 -10.64
N GLU A 95 17.45 -17.02 -10.93
CA GLU A 95 17.29 -17.62 -12.23
C GLU A 95 16.12 -17.03 -13.04
N ILE A 96 15.40 -16.09 -12.46
CA ILE A 96 14.25 -15.44 -13.12
C ILE A 96 14.74 -14.45 -14.17
N ASP A 97 14.27 -14.62 -15.40
CA ASP A 97 14.62 -13.75 -16.53
C ASP A 97 13.66 -12.55 -16.66
N GLU A 98 12.41 -12.73 -16.23
CA GLU A 98 11.35 -11.73 -16.42
C GLU A 98 10.42 -11.68 -15.21
N ILE A 99 10.14 -10.46 -14.73
CA ILE A 99 9.12 -10.21 -13.70
C ILE A 99 8.05 -9.30 -14.27
N GLU A 100 6.82 -9.78 -14.28
CA GLU A 100 5.66 -8.99 -14.67
C GLU A 100 5.21 -8.10 -13.49
N LEU A 101 5.03 -6.80 -13.77
CA LEU A 101 4.65 -5.79 -12.78
C LEU A 101 3.15 -5.53 -12.82
N ASP A 102 2.51 -5.46 -11.66
CA ASP A 102 1.15 -4.94 -11.53
C ASP A 102 1.15 -3.42 -11.80
N PRO A 103 0.41 -2.92 -12.81
CA PRO A 103 0.40 -1.50 -13.16
C PRO A 103 -0.23 -0.62 -12.06
N ALA A 104 -0.95 -1.20 -11.11
CA ALA A 104 -1.55 -0.47 -10.00
C ALA A 104 -0.55 -0.11 -8.88
N SER A 105 0.64 -0.72 -8.86
CA SER A 105 1.54 -0.67 -7.71
C SER A 105 2.84 0.09 -7.95
N GLU A 106 2.79 1.42 -7.93
CA GLU A 106 4.00 2.25 -8.11
C GLU A 106 5.04 2.05 -7.00
N THR A 107 4.63 2.06 -5.72
CA THR A 107 5.59 1.86 -4.61
C THR A 107 6.26 0.50 -4.69
N SER A 108 5.48 -0.57 -4.90
CA SER A 108 6.03 -1.93 -4.91
C SER A 108 6.89 -2.19 -6.14
N ALA A 109 6.53 -1.63 -7.30
CA ALA A 109 7.35 -1.72 -8.50
C ALA A 109 8.70 -1.02 -8.32
N ASN A 110 8.73 0.19 -7.75
CA ASN A 110 9.97 0.92 -7.49
C ASN A 110 10.78 0.28 -6.36
N LEU A 111 10.14 -0.28 -5.32
CA LEU A 111 10.83 -1.09 -4.32
C LEU A 111 11.50 -2.30 -4.95
N LEU A 112 10.79 -3.02 -5.82
CA LEU A 112 11.33 -4.16 -6.54
C LEU A 112 12.54 -3.76 -7.38
N HIS A 113 12.47 -2.66 -8.13
CA HIS A 113 13.62 -2.11 -8.87
C HIS A 113 14.84 -1.90 -7.97
N CYS A 114 14.67 -1.25 -6.83
CA CYS A 114 15.75 -1.02 -5.87
C CYS A 114 16.31 -2.35 -5.34
N LEU A 115 15.44 -3.27 -4.91
CA LEU A 115 15.87 -4.56 -4.34
C LEU A 115 16.62 -5.41 -5.36
N ILE A 116 16.14 -5.50 -6.59
CA ILE A 116 16.81 -6.24 -7.69
C ILE A 116 18.22 -5.68 -7.87
N ALA A 117 18.35 -4.35 -8.00
CA ALA A 117 19.64 -3.71 -8.23
C ALA A 117 20.62 -3.90 -7.05
N GLU A 118 20.13 -3.73 -5.81
CA GLU A 118 20.97 -3.88 -4.61
C GLU A 118 21.34 -5.36 -4.34
N CYS A 119 20.51 -6.32 -4.76
CA CYS A 119 20.79 -7.76 -4.65
C CYS A 119 21.61 -8.31 -5.83
N GLY A 120 21.95 -7.49 -6.82
CA GLY A 120 22.70 -7.93 -8.01
C GLY A 120 21.90 -8.87 -8.93
N LEU A 121 20.57 -8.82 -8.87
CA LEU A 121 19.68 -9.56 -9.77
C LEU A 121 19.46 -8.77 -11.05
N ASN A 122 19.15 -9.45 -12.17
CA ASN A 122 19.01 -8.79 -13.46
C ASN A 122 17.82 -9.30 -14.30
N PRO A 123 16.62 -9.49 -13.74
CA PRO A 123 15.46 -9.85 -14.53
C PRO A 123 14.97 -8.63 -15.35
N ARG A 124 14.37 -8.89 -16.49
CA ARG A 124 13.66 -7.88 -17.26
C ARG A 124 12.32 -7.58 -16.58
N LEU A 125 12.06 -6.33 -16.25
CA LEU A 125 10.77 -5.90 -15.71
C LEU A 125 9.83 -5.48 -16.84
N VAL A 126 8.64 -6.10 -16.90
CA VAL A 126 7.65 -5.85 -17.95
C VAL A 126 6.31 -5.46 -17.32
N GLN A 127 5.59 -4.54 -17.96
CA GLN A 127 4.25 -4.19 -17.52
C GLN A 127 3.27 -5.31 -17.90
N LEU A 128 2.46 -5.75 -16.95
CA LEU A 128 1.39 -6.71 -17.21
C LEU A 128 0.36 -6.08 -18.16
N SER A 129 0.09 -6.73 -19.27
CA SER A 129 -1.03 -6.36 -20.15
C SER A 129 -2.35 -6.68 -19.45
N MET A 130 -3.29 -5.73 -19.43
CA MET A 130 -4.59 -5.81 -18.73
C MET A 130 -5.43 -7.07 -18.98
N ALA A 131 -5.04 -7.92 -19.92
CA ALA A 131 -5.78 -9.11 -20.34
C ALA A 131 -5.46 -10.38 -19.51
N VAL A 132 -4.54 -10.37 -18.54
CA VAL A 132 -3.94 -11.60 -18.01
C VAL A 132 -4.00 -11.74 -16.48
N SER A 133 -5.03 -11.21 -15.82
CA SER A 133 -5.21 -11.45 -14.37
C SER A 133 -5.52 -12.92 -14.01
N ALA A 134 -5.78 -13.78 -15.01
CA ALA A 134 -6.03 -15.22 -14.85
C ALA A 134 -4.79 -16.11 -15.17
N ALA A 135 -3.66 -15.54 -15.55
CA ALA A 135 -2.53 -16.28 -16.13
C ALA A 135 -1.38 -16.58 -15.16
N VAL A 136 -1.50 -16.25 -13.87
CA VAL A 136 -0.51 -16.71 -12.86
C VAL A 136 -0.39 -18.23 -12.86
N ALA A 137 -1.43 -18.94 -13.26
CA ALA A 137 -1.47 -20.41 -13.26
C ALA A 137 -0.89 -21.12 -14.52
N LYS A 138 -0.40 -20.39 -15.54
CA LYS A 138 0.01 -20.98 -16.81
C LYS A 138 1.35 -20.50 -17.39
N SER A 139 2.28 -20.05 -16.56
CA SER A 139 3.63 -19.81 -17.05
C SER A 139 4.35 -21.16 -17.22
N GLU A 140 4.35 -21.68 -18.43
CA GLU A 140 4.99 -22.96 -18.78
C GLU A 140 6.53 -22.90 -18.77
N THR A 141 7.12 -21.73 -18.59
CA THR A 141 8.58 -21.57 -18.46
C THR A 141 8.90 -21.08 -17.07
N GLY A 142 9.57 -21.89 -16.24
CA GLY A 142 9.95 -21.59 -14.86
C GLY A 142 10.86 -20.37 -14.64
N ARG A 143 10.99 -19.48 -15.64
CA ARG A 143 11.85 -18.27 -15.62
C ARG A 143 11.07 -16.96 -15.62
N ARG A 144 9.75 -17.03 -15.48
CA ARG A 144 8.87 -15.88 -15.30
C ARG A 144 8.34 -15.82 -13.89
N ALA A 145 8.21 -14.59 -13.39
CA ALA A 145 7.66 -14.30 -12.07
C ALA A 145 6.64 -13.14 -12.14
N HIS A 146 5.86 -12.96 -11.09
CA HIS A 146 4.82 -11.95 -11.02
C HIS A 146 4.92 -11.15 -9.73
N LEU A 147 5.00 -9.82 -9.84
CA LEU A 147 4.81 -8.94 -8.69
C LEU A 147 3.32 -8.84 -8.37
N LEU A 148 2.95 -9.30 -7.19
CA LEU A 148 1.57 -9.30 -6.68
C LEU A 148 1.46 -8.39 -5.46
N ILE A 149 0.32 -7.69 -5.35
CA ILE A 149 0.06 -6.79 -4.22
C ILE A 149 -1.31 -7.01 -3.60
N GLY A 150 -1.47 -6.55 -2.34
CA GLY A 150 -2.74 -6.50 -1.63
C GLY A 150 -3.42 -7.86 -1.55
N ASP A 151 -4.75 -7.86 -1.73
CA ASP A 151 -5.56 -9.07 -1.57
C ASP A 151 -5.23 -10.14 -2.63
N GLN A 152 -4.77 -9.73 -3.82
CA GLN A 152 -4.34 -10.66 -4.86
C GLN A 152 -3.10 -11.46 -4.42
N ALA A 153 -2.12 -10.82 -3.78
CA ALA A 153 -0.95 -11.50 -3.23
C ALA A 153 -1.34 -12.48 -2.11
N ILE A 154 -2.26 -12.06 -1.22
CA ILE A 154 -2.77 -12.91 -0.15
C ILE A 154 -3.43 -14.17 -0.73
N HIS A 155 -4.35 -14.01 -1.68
CA HIS A 155 -5.05 -15.12 -2.32
C HIS A 155 -4.08 -16.07 -3.05
N CYS A 156 -3.12 -15.52 -3.80
CA CYS A 156 -2.13 -16.31 -4.50
C CYS A 156 -1.29 -17.15 -3.52
N ARG A 157 -0.80 -16.56 -2.43
CA ARG A 157 -0.03 -17.28 -1.41
C ARG A 157 -0.82 -18.38 -0.73
N GLN A 158 -2.08 -18.14 -0.42
CA GLN A 158 -2.94 -19.14 0.23
C GLN A 158 -3.31 -20.29 -0.72
N GLN A 159 -3.49 -19.96 -2.00
CA GLN A 159 -3.94 -20.96 -2.98
C GLN A 159 -2.82 -21.82 -3.52
N TYR A 160 -1.67 -21.20 -3.79
CA TYR A 160 -0.58 -21.80 -4.56
C TYR A 160 0.71 -21.93 -3.72
N ALA A 161 0.57 -22.05 -2.39
CA ALA A 161 1.71 -22.16 -1.47
C ALA A 161 2.65 -23.35 -1.79
N ASN A 162 2.12 -24.42 -2.42
CA ASN A 162 2.89 -25.60 -2.80
C ASN A 162 3.44 -25.53 -4.23
N GLU A 163 3.02 -24.53 -5.01
CA GLU A 163 3.39 -24.39 -6.43
C GLU A 163 4.41 -23.28 -6.65
N PHE A 164 4.28 -22.16 -5.89
CA PHE A 164 5.15 -21.00 -6.01
C PHE A 164 6.01 -20.80 -4.77
N SER A 165 7.22 -20.32 -5.00
CA SER A 165 8.00 -19.59 -3.99
C SER A 165 7.59 -18.13 -4.00
N PHE A 166 7.70 -17.47 -2.83
CA PHE A 166 7.28 -16.08 -2.66
C PHE A 166 8.43 -15.25 -2.08
N TRP A 167 9.01 -14.39 -2.91
CA TRP A 167 10.02 -13.43 -2.50
C TRP A 167 9.32 -12.20 -1.93
N ASP A 168 9.24 -12.12 -0.59
CA ASP A 168 8.51 -11.07 0.13
C ASP A 168 9.34 -9.78 0.18
N LEU A 169 8.82 -8.70 -0.42
CA LEU A 169 9.60 -7.47 -0.57
C LEU A 169 9.83 -6.74 0.76
N GLY A 170 8.92 -6.88 1.73
CA GLY A 170 9.11 -6.31 3.08
C GLY A 170 10.22 -7.03 3.83
N GLU A 171 10.30 -8.37 3.72
CA GLU A 171 11.39 -9.16 4.28
C GLU A 171 12.74 -8.78 3.66
N GLN A 172 12.80 -8.66 2.33
CA GLN A 172 14.04 -8.30 1.65
C GLN A 172 14.49 -6.89 1.99
N TRP A 173 13.56 -5.94 2.06
CA TRP A 173 13.85 -4.59 2.52
C TRP A 173 14.42 -4.60 3.93
N LYS A 174 13.82 -5.34 4.85
CA LYS A 174 14.31 -5.47 6.23
C LYS A 174 15.71 -6.05 6.30
N LYS A 175 16.02 -7.07 5.47
CA LYS A 175 17.37 -7.64 5.36
C LYS A 175 18.38 -6.63 4.83
N LEU A 176 18.00 -5.82 3.83
CA LEU A 176 18.89 -4.86 3.18
C LEU A 176 19.15 -3.62 4.04
N VAL A 177 18.10 -3.07 4.67
CA VAL A 177 18.13 -1.72 5.29
C VAL A 177 18.02 -1.77 6.82
N GLY A 178 17.37 -2.80 7.38
CA GLY A 178 17.17 -2.92 8.82
C GLY A 178 16.02 -2.08 9.40
N LEU A 179 15.34 -1.29 8.58
CA LEU A 179 14.25 -0.38 8.96
C LEU A 179 12.90 -0.81 8.37
N PRO A 180 11.77 -0.30 8.90
CA PRO A 180 10.46 -0.51 8.30
C PRO A 180 10.38 0.05 6.88
N PHE A 181 9.52 -0.58 6.03
CA PHE A 181 9.16 -0.06 4.71
C PHE A 181 7.75 0.51 4.73
N VAL A 182 7.57 1.68 4.09
CA VAL A 182 6.28 2.40 4.01
C VAL A 182 5.67 2.23 2.62
N TYR A 183 4.53 1.54 2.53
CA TYR A 183 3.83 1.27 1.27
C TYR A 183 2.87 2.37 0.88
N ALA A 184 2.10 2.90 1.84
CA ALA A 184 1.08 3.90 1.60
C ALA A 184 1.00 4.93 2.73
N LEU A 185 0.60 6.14 2.35
CA LEU A 185 0.41 7.29 3.24
C LEU A 185 -0.93 7.97 2.97
N TRP A 186 -1.55 8.52 4.01
CA TRP A 186 -2.59 9.50 3.82
C TRP A 186 -1.97 10.84 3.36
N LEU A 187 -2.27 11.24 2.15
CA LEU A 187 -1.82 12.50 1.58
C LEU A 187 -2.98 13.49 1.49
N ILE A 188 -2.72 14.71 1.94
CA ILE A 188 -3.68 15.83 1.91
C ILE A 188 -3.15 16.89 0.93
N ARG A 189 -4.00 17.34 0.03
CA ARG A 189 -3.65 18.41 -0.92
C ARG A 189 -3.34 19.73 -0.21
N PRO A 190 -2.40 20.55 -0.76
CA PRO A 190 -2.03 21.82 -0.14
C PRO A 190 -3.16 22.83 -0.06
N GLU A 191 -4.19 22.73 -0.92
CA GLU A 191 -5.34 23.66 -0.94
C GLU A 191 -6.39 23.37 0.14
N VAL A 192 -6.28 22.24 0.84
CA VAL A 192 -7.20 21.87 1.91
C VAL A 192 -7.04 22.83 3.11
N ALA A 193 -8.12 23.47 3.48
CA ALA A 193 -8.08 24.58 4.43
C ALA A 193 -7.79 24.19 5.88
N ASP A 194 -8.20 22.99 6.30
CA ASP A 194 -8.06 22.51 7.68
C ASP A 194 -7.45 21.09 7.73
N PRO A 195 -6.17 20.95 7.31
CA PRO A 195 -5.53 19.66 7.22
C PRO A 195 -5.31 19.00 8.58
N HIS A 196 -5.10 19.78 9.64
CA HIS A 196 -4.92 19.24 11.00
C HIS A 196 -6.19 18.58 11.54
N GLN A 197 -7.37 19.16 11.29
CA GLN A 197 -8.63 18.56 11.70
C GLN A 197 -8.84 17.21 11.00
N ILE A 198 -8.57 17.14 9.70
CA ILE A 198 -8.69 15.91 8.91
C ILE A 198 -7.70 14.86 9.41
N ALA A 199 -6.45 15.25 9.61
CA ALA A 199 -5.42 14.36 10.12
C ALA A 199 -5.78 13.79 11.50
N ASN A 200 -6.29 14.62 12.40
CA ASN A 200 -6.77 14.16 13.72
C ASN A 200 -7.92 13.16 13.60
N ARG A 201 -8.87 13.39 12.69
CA ARG A 201 -9.96 12.42 12.45
C ARG A 201 -9.45 11.08 11.95
N LEU A 202 -8.48 11.07 11.03
CA LEU A 202 -7.90 9.85 10.48
C LEU A 202 -7.08 9.10 11.54
N ARG A 203 -6.29 9.81 12.37
CA ARG A 203 -5.57 9.20 13.50
C ARG A 203 -6.54 8.56 14.51
N ASN A 204 -7.54 9.31 14.93
CA ASN A 204 -8.55 8.81 15.89
C ASN A 204 -9.30 7.59 15.33
N LEU A 205 -9.61 7.59 14.04
CA LEU A 205 -10.26 6.46 13.39
C LEU A 205 -9.38 5.22 13.42
N ARG A 206 -8.09 5.36 13.01
CA ARG A 206 -7.09 4.29 13.10
C ARG A 206 -7.01 3.74 14.53
N ASP A 207 -6.88 4.62 15.54
CA ASP A 207 -6.72 4.22 16.94
C ASP A 207 -7.95 3.48 17.47
N GLN A 208 -9.16 3.95 17.13
CA GLN A 208 -10.41 3.27 17.48
C GLN A 208 -10.50 1.89 16.83
N ASN A 209 -10.15 1.78 15.56
CA ASN A 209 -10.17 0.51 14.84
C ASN A 209 -9.13 -0.48 15.37
N LEU A 210 -7.94 -0.01 15.72
CA LEU A 210 -6.90 -0.87 16.30
C LEU A 210 -7.25 -1.28 17.74
N ALA A 211 -7.89 -0.40 18.52
CA ALA A 211 -8.37 -0.75 19.87
C ALA A 211 -9.50 -1.82 19.83
N LYS A 212 -10.25 -1.89 18.73
CA LYS A 212 -11.33 -2.86 18.49
C LYS A 212 -11.01 -3.79 17.31
N LEU A 213 -9.75 -4.21 17.21
CA LEU A 213 -9.29 -4.92 16.02
C LEU A 213 -10.00 -6.27 15.82
N ASP A 214 -10.36 -6.98 16.89
CA ASP A 214 -11.09 -8.25 16.79
C ASP A 214 -12.51 -8.06 16.25
N ASP A 215 -13.19 -6.98 16.64
CA ASP A 215 -14.51 -6.61 16.08
C ASP A 215 -14.39 -6.29 14.59
N LEU A 216 -13.37 -5.52 14.21
CA LEU A 216 -13.09 -5.20 12.82
C LEU A 216 -12.78 -6.46 11.98
N ILE A 217 -12.02 -7.40 12.54
CA ILE A 217 -11.72 -8.67 11.87
C ILE A 217 -13.00 -9.47 11.69
N ALA A 218 -13.83 -9.61 12.74
CA ALA A 218 -15.10 -10.33 12.67
C ALA A 218 -16.04 -9.74 11.60
N ASP A 219 -16.18 -8.41 11.55
CA ASP A 219 -16.95 -7.70 10.51
C ASP A 219 -16.37 -7.93 9.11
N THR A 220 -15.04 -7.97 8.99
CA THR A 220 -14.36 -8.20 7.71
C THR A 220 -14.62 -9.61 7.20
N VAL A 221 -14.48 -10.61 8.05
CA VAL A 221 -14.75 -12.01 7.71
C VAL A 221 -16.22 -12.19 7.32
N ALA A 222 -17.15 -11.64 8.11
CA ALA A 222 -18.58 -11.73 7.82
C ALA A 222 -18.97 -11.13 6.46
N LYS A 223 -18.31 -10.04 6.05
CA LYS A 223 -18.56 -9.36 4.76
C LYS A 223 -17.83 -10.02 3.58
N ALA A 224 -16.79 -10.80 3.83
CA ALA A 224 -16.05 -11.55 2.80
C ALA A 224 -16.74 -12.84 2.35
N VAL A 225 -17.81 -13.27 3.02
CA VAL A 225 -18.63 -14.42 2.65
C VAL A 225 -19.52 -14.02 1.46
N ASP A 226 -18.94 -14.03 0.25
CA ASP A 226 -19.70 -14.01 -0.99
C ASP A 226 -20.02 -15.46 -1.40
N PRO A 227 -21.32 -15.83 -1.58
CA PRO A 227 -21.73 -17.21 -1.95
C PRO A 227 -21.10 -17.72 -3.26
N GLY A 228 -20.54 -16.82 -4.08
CA GLY A 228 -19.92 -17.14 -5.37
C GLY A 228 -18.40 -17.27 -5.34
N HIS A 229 -17.71 -16.78 -4.31
CA HIS A 229 -16.24 -16.83 -4.19
C HIS A 229 -15.81 -17.71 -3.03
N ARG A 230 -15.42 -18.95 -3.34
CA ARG A 230 -15.04 -20.05 -2.42
C ARG A 230 -13.73 -19.83 -1.64
N ARG A 231 -13.46 -18.64 -1.05
CA ARG A 231 -12.26 -18.50 -0.22
C ARG A 231 -12.51 -17.59 0.95
N GLU A 232 -12.76 -18.25 2.06
CA GLU A 232 -12.87 -17.63 3.37
C GLU A 232 -11.49 -17.12 3.81
N ILE A 233 -11.35 -15.81 3.91
CA ILE A 233 -10.27 -15.23 4.68
C ILE A 233 -10.58 -15.51 6.14
N SER A 234 -9.76 -16.36 6.79
CA SER A 234 -10.03 -16.76 8.16
C SER A 234 -9.75 -15.64 9.16
N HIS A 235 -10.45 -15.67 10.28
CA HIS A 235 -10.20 -14.77 11.40
C HIS A 235 -8.74 -14.86 11.89
N GLU A 236 -8.20 -16.07 11.99
CA GLU A 236 -6.82 -16.32 12.40
C GLU A 236 -5.80 -15.66 11.45
N PHE A 237 -6.01 -15.82 10.15
CA PHE A 237 -5.16 -15.17 9.16
C PHE A 237 -5.18 -13.65 9.29
N LEU A 238 -6.37 -13.03 9.37
CA LEU A 238 -6.48 -11.56 9.50
C LEU A 238 -5.87 -11.07 10.80
N SER A 239 -6.02 -11.82 11.91
CA SER A 239 -5.40 -11.47 13.18
C SER A 239 -3.88 -11.42 13.06
N ARG A 240 -3.25 -12.43 12.47
CA ARG A 240 -1.80 -12.44 12.20
C ARG A 240 -1.41 -11.32 11.23
N TYR A 241 -2.16 -11.16 10.15
CA TYR A 241 -1.86 -10.18 9.12
C TYR A 241 -1.80 -8.76 9.68
N TYR A 242 -2.80 -8.34 10.45
CA TYR A 242 -2.85 -7.00 11.02
C TYR A 242 -1.87 -6.80 12.19
N ARG A 243 -1.56 -7.84 12.98
CA ARG A 243 -0.72 -7.70 14.18
C ARG A 243 0.76 -7.97 13.93
N GLU A 244 1.08 -8.90 13.03
CA GLU A 244 2.45 -9.34 12.82
C GLU A 244 3.07 -8.77 11.55
N HIS A 245 2.31 -8.73 10.44
CA HIS A 245 2.82 -8.32 9.13
C HIS A 245 2.69 -6.82 8.87
N LEU A 246 1.69 -6.16 9.43
CA LEU A 246 1.45 -4.74 9.18
C LEU A 246 1.77 -3.85 10.39
N ARG A 247 2.12 -2.62 10.07
CA ARG A 247 2.21 -1.50 11.01
C ARG A 247 1.41 -0.33 10.46
N PHE A 248 0.74 0.39 11.35
CA PHE A 248 -0.14 1.50 11.00
C PHE A 248 0.35 2.84 11.56
N SER A 249 1.59 2.88 12.01
CA SER A 249 2.30 4.08 12.46
C SER A 249 3.16 4.69 11.37
N PHE A 250 3.50 5.96 11.52
CA PHE A 250 4.48 6.67 10.71
C PHE A 250 5.40 7.46 11.63
N GLY A 251 6.19 6.72 12.44
CA GLY A 251 7.16 7.26 13.38
C GLY A 251 8.52 7.52 12.72
N GLU A 252 9.52 7.80 13.55
CA GLU A 252 10.85 8.18 13.05
C GLU A 252 11.56 7.05 12.28
N LYS A 253 11.32 5.78 12.65
CA LYS A 253 11.88 4.64 11.90
C LYS A 253 11.28 4.50 10.51
N GLU A 254 9.96 4.66 10.40
CA GLU A 254 9.25 4.64 9.12
C GLU A 254 9.67 5.82 8.24
N LYS A 255 9.81 7.01 8.83
CA LYS A 255 10.31 8.21 8.12
C LYS A 255 11.73 8.01 7.62
N GLU A 256 12.61 7.41 8.42
CA GLU A 256 13.98 7.12 8.00
C GLU A 256 14.03 6.05 6.91
N GLY A 257 13.24 4.97 7.04
CA GLY A 257 13.07 3.98 5.98
C GLY A 257 12.62 4.61 4.66
N LEU A 258 11.66 5.53 4.72
CA LEU A 258 11.19 6.26 3.53
C LEU A 258 12.27 7.19 2.94
N ARG A 259 13.12 7.84 3.77
CA ARG A 259 14.27 8.63 3.28
C ARG A 259 15.28 7.75 2.55
N ILE A 260 15.61 6.59 3.11
CA ILE A 260 16.54 5.64 2.47
C ILE A 260 15.95 5.14 1.16
N PHE A 261 14.65 4.80 1.12
CA PHE A 261 13.99 4.40 -0.13
C PHE A 261 14.05 5.51 -1.18
N ALA A 262 13.80 6.76 -0.81
CA ALA A 262 13.96 7.90 -1.74
C ALA A 262 15.39 8.02 -2.26
N GLY A 263 16.39 7.82 -1.39
CA GLY A 263 17.82 7.81 -1.77
C GLY A 263 18.15 6.71 -2.77
N LEU A 264 17.64 5.48 -2.55
CA LEU A 264 17.81 4.38 -3.50
C LEU A 264 17.10 4.64 -4.83
N CYS A 265 15.90 5.21 -4.79
CA CYS A 265 15.20 5.61 -6.03
C CYS A 265 16.01 6.65 -6.83
N VAL A 266 16.67 7.59 -6.17
CA VAL A 266 17.59 8.55 -6.85
C VAL A 266 18.83 7.84 -7.38
N LYS A 267 19.44 6.94 -6.59
CA LYS A 267 20.61 6.15 -7.00
C LYS A 267 20.34 5.34 -8.26
N HIS A 268 19.15 4.77 -8.38
CA HIS A 268 18.73 3.94 -9.52
C HIS A 268 17.94 4.72 -10.59
N CYS A 269 18.01 6.07 -10.60
CA CYS A 269 17.39 6.92 -11.61
C CYS A 269 15.84 6.82 -11.70
N LEU A 270 15.18 6.38 -10.64
CA LEU A 270 13.70 6.30 -10.54
C LEU A 270 13.09 7.64 -10.10
N LEU A 271 13.88 8.48 -9.45
CA LEU A 271 13.52 9.83 -9.02
C LEU A 271 14.66 10.83 -9.34
N PRO A 272 14.34 12.09 -9.64
CA PRO A 272 15.35 13.12 -9.71
C PRO A 272 15.93 13.39 -8.31
N LYS A 273 17.22 13.78 -8.26
CA LYS A 273 17.85 14.22 -6.99
C LYS A 273 17.18 15.48 -6.48
N ARG A 274 16.66 15.41 -5.25
CA ARG A 274 16.08 16.56 -4.54
C ARG A 274 16.12 16.32 -3.03
N ASP A 275 16.02 17.42 -2.26
CA ASP A 275 15.84 17.32 -0.81
C ASP A 275 14.37 16.99 -0.50
N PHE A 276 14.18 16.01 0.37
CA PHE A 276 12.86 15.60 0.86
C PHE A 276 12.62 16.15 2.25
N ALA A 277 11.63 17.02 2.38
CA ALA A 277 11.10 17.45 3.68
C ALA A 277 9.69 16.88 3.87
N PHE A 278 9.47 16.15 4.94
CA PHE A 278 8.13 15.67 5.28
C PHE A 278 7.30 16.84 5.83
N ARG A 279 6.28 17.24 5.08
CA ARG A 279 5.27 18.22 5.53
C ARG A 279 4.18 17.47 6.28
N VAL A 280 4.39 17.19 7.55
CA VAL A 280 3.45 16.44 8.40
C VAL A 280 2.40 17.35 9.04
N VAL A 281 1.19 16.82 9.28
CA VAL A 281 0.07 17.47 9.95
C VAL A 281 -0.61 16.53 10.93
#